data_c2fddb9a18c7cbd7cf65376fb023ab03
#
_entry.id   c2fddb9a18c7cbd7cf65376fb023ab03
#
_cell.length_a   1.000
_cell.length_b   1.000
_cell.length_c   1.000
_cell.angle_alpha   90.00
_cell.angle_beta   90.00
_cell.angle_gamma   90.00
#
_symmetry.space_group_name_H-M   'P 1'
#
loop_
_entity.id
_entity.type
_entity.pdbx_description
1 polymer ?
#
loop_
_entity_poly.entity_id
_entity_poly.type
_entity_poly.pdbx_seq_one_letter_code
_entity_poly.pdbx_strand_id
1 'polypeptide(L)'
;MVGHLIRIFKELRLLGIKSTFSRVNFEFKRRTGIDRALKKRRILSVPHYKKNCSISFSPDFSYMDFWHSNKLNLGIPNSASARDFLHQLLDDNQKKALIGRAESIGENRFQQFGCNWVQHEDIDWYCDPDEGLKWPKEHSSKLLLKLADYGDIKLVWELGRFTWVLDLVRAWLVSDDDSHIDTMFRLIDDFIDNNPLYVGPHWTSEQEVAIRALMLVYILEVLRHHEYLDEQRLLTMHALLELHGIYLEQNLEYAEIAIRNNHLIYGAVGLYAISSALPCHKDCDRWHKRSRIILKEAAEEQWFPDGGYVQPSHNYHRSAWHGMLWARMIALELRDNDLVTGIDRNLERSLQFFVSQMDPASGRLPNWGPNDGALIGSWTECNYTDYRPLVQTLSLIGRGVKAFSSGPWDEEAFWFIGRSALECDVKPICVDSNAHFIHQGLYVFRHSPSNYSVMRSGNILSRYGQQADQLHVD
;
A
#
# COMPACT_ATOMS: atom_id res chain seq x y z
N MET A 1 -14.28 -4.27 -36.74
CA MET A 1 -14.43 -2.81 -36.82
C MET A 1 -15.59 -2.27 -35.98
N VAL A 2 -16.83 -2.76 -36.18
CA VAL A 2 -18.01 -2.27 -35.41
C VAL A 2 -17.87 -2.42 -33.91
N GLY A 3 -17.40 -3.57 -33.40
CA GLY A 3 -17.19 -3.77 -31.95
C GLY A 3 -16.14 -2.84 -31.30
N HIS A 4 -15.16 -2.42 -32.08
CA HIS A 4 -14.13 -1.47 -31.63
C HIS A 4 -14.68 -0.05 -31.52
N LEU A 5 -15.53 0.36 -32.45
CA LEU A 5 -16.22 1.65 -32.43
C LEU A 5 -17.23 1.75 -31.28
N ILE A 6 -17.99 0.67 -31.03
CA ILE A 6 -18.92 0.60 -29.90
C ILE A 6 -18.17 0.72 -28.55
N ARG A 7 -17.00 0.10 -28.45
CA ARG A 7 -16.15 0.20 -27.25
C ARG A 7 -15.63 1.63 -27.06
N ILE A 8 -15.14 2.26 -28.10
CA ILE A 8 -14.68 3.65 -28.08
C ILE A 8 -15.82 4.60 -27.67
N PHE A 9 -17.04 4.41 -28.23
CA PHE A 9 -18.20 5.21 -27.88
C PHE A 9 -18.63 5.04 -26.40
N LYS A 10 -18.58 3.81 -25.87
CA LYS A 10 -18.81 3.56 -24.44
C LYS A 10 -17.77 4.25 -23.57
N GLU A 11 -16.50 4.18 -23.96
CA GLU A 11 -15.40 4.83 -23.21
C GLU A 11 -15.49 6.37 -23.27
N LEU A 12 -15.84 6.97 -24.42
CA LEU A 12 -16.09 8.41 -24.56
C LEU A 12 -17.20 8.89 -23.65
N ARG A 13 -18.25 8.10 -23.51
CA ARG A 13 -19.39 8.43 -22.64
C ARG A 13 -19.06 8.30 -21.15
N LEU A 14 -18.19 7.37 -20.78
CA LEU A 14 -17.83 7.08 -19.39
C LEU A 14 -16.64 7.93 -18.90
N LEU A 15 -15.65 8.13 -19.75
CA LEU A 15 -14.37 8.76 -19.36
C LEU A 15 -14.25 10.21 -19.82
N GLY A 16 -15.06 10.62 -20.78
CA GLY A 16 -14.93 11.91 -21.47
C GLY A 16 -13.80 11.90 -22.55
N ILE A 17 -13.80 12.92 -23.39
CA ILE A 17 -12.92 13.00 -24.57
C ILE A 17 -11.44 12.99 -24.20
N LYS A 18 -11.03 13.76 -23.19
CA LYS A 18 -9.63 13.90 -22.75
C LYS A 18 -9.07 12.57 -22.27
N SER A 19 -9.78 11.88 -21.39
CA SER A 19 -9.34 10.59 -20.81
C SER A 19 -9.33 9.48 -21.86
N THR A 20 -10.30 9.46 -22.79
CA THR A 20 -10.32 8.50 -23.90
C THR A 20 -9.13 8.71 -24.83
N PHE A 21 -8.82 9.95 -25.19
CA PHE A 21 -7.66 10.28 -26.02
C PHE A 21 -6.35 9.85 -25.35
N SER A 22 -6.18 10.14 -24.07
CA SER A 22 -4.98 9.75 -23.31
C SER A 22 -4.84 8.23 -23.22
N ARG A 23 -5.95 7.49 -23.04
CA ARG A 23 -5.96 6.02 -23.06
C ARG A 23 -5.56 5.46 -24.43
N VAL A 24 -6.10 6.02 -25.50
CA VAL A 24 -5.71 5.62 -26.86
C VAL A 24 -4.22 5.91 -27.11
N ASN A 25 -3.72 7.06 -26.70
CA ASN A 25 -2.31 7.41 -26.82
C ASN A 25 -1.41 6.47 -25.99
N PHE A 26 -1.82 6.12 -24.76
CA PHE A 26 -1.12 5.14 -23.92
C PHE A 26 -1.03 3.78 -24.61
N GLU A 27 -2.16 3.24 -25.09
CA GLU A 27 -2.20 1.95 -25.81
C GLU A 27 -1.38 1.99 -27.11
N PHE A 28 -1.41 3.10 -27.84
CA PHE A 28 -0.60 3.29 -29.04
C PHE A 28 0.90 3.25 -28.72
N LYS A 29 1.36 4.03 -27.73
CA LYS A 29 2.77 4.02 -27.29
C LYS A 29 3.23 2.63 -26.86
N ARG A 30 2.38 1.91 -26.13
CA ARG A 30 2.64 0.55 -25.66
C ARG A 30 2.78 -0.43 -26.80
N ARG A 31 1.83 -0.44 -27.76
CA ARG A 31 1.81 -1.39 -28.90
C ARG A 31 2.88 -1.10 -29.93
N THR A 32 3.21 0.15 -30.17
CA THR A 32 4.24 0.54 -31.13
C THR A 32 5.67 0.41 -30.59
N GLY A 33 5.84 0.18 -29.28
CA GLY A 33 7.14 0.08 -28.64
C GLY A 33 7.80 1.43 -28.34
N ILE A 34 7.12 2.55 -28.59
CA ILE A 34 7.59 3.89 -28.19
C ILE A 34 7.82 3.95 -26.69
N ASP A 35 6.92 3.33 -25.92
CA ASP A 35 7.04 3.25 -24.47
C ASP A 35 8.36 2.61 -24.02
N ARG A 36 8.80 1.52 -24.69
CA ARG A 36 10.09 0.86 -24.43
C ARG A 36 11.29 1.72 -24.79
N ALA A 37 11.20 2.52 -25.82
CA ALA A 37 12.27 3.42 -26.23
C ALA A 37 12.46 4.56 -25.22
N LEU A 38 11.38 5.00 -24.58
CA LEU A 38 11.38 6.07 -23.56
C LEU A 38 11.75 5.54 -22.17
N LYS A 39 11.25 4.37 -21.80
CA LYS A 39 11.43 3.71 -20.50
C LYS A 39 12.59 2.71 -20.56
N LYS A 40 13.81 3.21 -20.42
CA LYS A 40 15.01 2.39 -20.55
C LYS A 40 15.28 1.58 -19.29
N ARG A 41 15.72 0.33 -19.48
CA ARG A 41 16.32 -0.49 -18.41
C ARG A 41 17.39 0.30 -17.67
N ARG A 42 17.36 0.24 -16.33
CA ARG A 42 18.42 0.80 -15.48
C ARG A 42 18.78 -0.20 -14.40
N ILE A 43 20.06 -0.26 -14.08
CA ILE A 43 20.60 -0.97 -12.94
C ILE A 43 20.75 0.04 -11.81
N LEU A 44 20.54 -0.37 -10.56
CA LEU A 44 20.79 0.44 -9.39
C LEU A 44 22.24 0.98 -9.41
N SER A 45 22.41 2.25 -9.12
CA SER A 45 23.73 2.89 -9.14
C SER A 45 23.78 4.04 -8.13
N VAL A 46 24.48 3.83 -7.03
CA VAL A 46 24.75 4.87 -6.03
C VAL A 46 25.48 6.07 -6.65
N PRO A 47 26.51 5.92 -7.53
CA PRO A 47 27.10 7.06 -8.24
C PRO A 47 26.10 7.84 -9.10
N HIS A 48 25.10 7.17 -9.70
CA HIS A 48 24.06 7.86 -10.46
C HIS A 48 23.15 8.66 -9.53
N TYR A 49 22.71 8.09 -8.43
CA TYR A 49 21.93 8.77 -7.40
C TYR A 49 22.64 10.03 -6.90
N LYS A 50 23.93 9.90 -6.50
CA LYS A 50 24.75 11.04 -6.05
C LYS A 50 24.78 12.20 -7.04
N LYS A 51 24.82 11.93 -8.35
CA LYS A 51 24.78 12.95 -9.43
C LYS A 51 23.42 13.65 -9.54
N ASN A 52 22.37 13.03 -9.05
CA ASN A 52 21.01 13.57 -9.07
C ASN A 52 20.66 14.34 -7.79
N CYS A 53 21.56 14.38 -6.81
CA CYS A 53 21.41 15.20 -5.61
C CYS A 53 21.91 16.64 -5.86
N SER A 54 21.27 17.59 -5.17
CA SER A 54 21.62 19.03 -5.20
C SER A 54 22.83 19.37 -4.33
N ILE A 55 23.43 18.38 -3.64
CA ILE A 55 24.57 18.53 -2.76
C ILE A 55 25.84 17.96 -3.40
N SER A 56 27.02 18.41 -2.91
CA SER A 56 28.32 17.90 -3.34
C SER A 56 28.82 16.82 -2.40
N PHE A 57 29.21 15.67 -2.94
CA PHE A 57 29.79 14.55 -2.20
C PHE A 57 31.33 14.68 -2.24
N SER A 58 31.93 15.39 -1.28
CA SER A 58 33.38 15.44 -1.08
C SER A 58 33.86 14.26 -0.20
N PRO A 59 35.18 13.95 -0.15
CA PRO A 59 35.71 12.88 0.70
C PRO A 59 35.39 13.04 2.19
N ASP A 60 35.32 14.29 2.67
CA ASP A 60 35.05 14.61 4.08
C ASP A 60 33.54 14.81 4.37
N PHE A 61 32.65 14.55 3.39
CA PHE A 61 31.21 14.73 3.54
C PHE A 61 30.56 13.45 4.03
N SER A 62 29.97 13.46 5.22
CA SER A 62 29.11 12.39 5.72
C SER A 62 27.67 12.58 5.21
N TYR A 63 27.23 11.65 4.36
CA TYR A 63 25.86 11.65 3.88
C TYR A 63 24.88 11.26 5.00
N MET A 64 25.30 10.42 5.92
CA MET A 64 24.54 10.03 7.10
C MET A 64 24.21 11.26 7.97
N ASP A 65 25.21 12.09 8.30
CA ASP A 65 25.01 13.29 9.11
C ASP A 65 24.11 14.32 8.39
N PHE A 66 24.32 14.47 7.08
CA PHE A 66 23.46 15.31 6.26
C PHE A 66 22.02 14.82 6.30
N TRP A 67 21.79 13.51 6.11
CA TRP A 67 20.46 12.92 6.12
C TRP A 67 19.78 13.10 7.48
N HIS A 68 20.45 12.80 8.59
CA HIS A 68 19.92 13.03 9.93
C HIS A 68 19.52 14.48 10.19
N SER A 69 20.28 15.44 9.65
CA SER A 69 20.06 16.87 9.83
C SER A 69 18.94 17.44 8.93
N ASN A 70 18.71 16.85 7.77
CA ASN A 70 17.82 17.42 6.73
C ASN A 70 16.60 16.55 6.42
N LYS A 71 16.56 15.32 6.94
CA LYS A 71 15.46 14.42 6.72
C LYS A 71 14.23 14.83 7.53
N LEU A 72 13.08 14.78 6.88
CA LEU A 72 11.79 14.88 7.56
C LEU A 72 11.53 13.60 8.38
N ASN A 73 10.98 13.74 9.55
CA ASN A 73 10.34 12.63 10.23
C ASN A 73 9.04 12.33 9.48
N LEU A 74 8.82 11.10 9.09
CA LEU A 74 7.62 10.73 8.33
C LEU A 74 6.48 10.19 9.22
N GLY A 75 6.62 10.32 10.55
CA GLY A 75 5.59 9.95 11.52
C GLY A 75 5.62 8.48 11.93
N ILE A 76 6.48 7.66 11.33
CA ILE A 76 6.63 6.25 11.71
C ILE A 76 7.37 6.17 13.06
N PRO A 77 6.87 5.42 14.05
CA PRO A 77 7.54 5.22 15.32
C PRO A 77 8.94 4.62 15.13
N ASN A 78 9.93 5.15 15.86
CA ASN A 78 11.28 4.57 15.85
C ASN A 78 11.34 3.23 16.58
N SER A 79 12.44 2.48 16.38
CA SER A 79 12.61 1.13 16.93
C SER A 79 12.44 1.07 18.47
N ALA A 80 12.95 2.04 19.22
CA ALA A 80 12.84 2.04 20.70
C ALA A 80 11.37 2.16 21.15
N SER A 81 10.63 3.12 20.59
CA SER A 81 9.21 3.31 20.90
C SER A 81 8.35 2.11 20.47
N ALA A 82 8.67 1.54 19.30
CA ALA A 82 7.94 0.38 18.76
C ALA A 82 8.20 -0.89 19.59
N ARG A 83 9.45 -1.11 20.02
CA ARG A 83 9.81 -2.21 20.91
C ARG A 83 9.02 -2.18 22.21
N ASP A 84 9.06 -1.04 22.92
CA ASP A 84 8.33 -0.86 24.17
C ASP A 84 6.83 -1.11 24.01
N PHE A 85 6.26 -0.63 22.92
CA PHE A 85 4.84 -0.78 22.64
C PHE A 85 4.47 -2.23 22.36
N LEU A 86 5.20 -2.91 21.46
CA LEU A 86 4.93 -4.30 21.09
C LEU A 86 5.09 -5.26 22.28
N HIS A 87 6.10 -5.05 23.14
CA HIS A 87 6.28 -5.86 24.34
C HIS A 87 5.12 -5.75 25.32
N GLN A 88 4.46 -4.59 25.39
CA GLN A 88 3.29 -4.36 26.26
C GLN A 88 1.99 -4.87 25.63
N LEU A 89 1.86 -4.78 24.30
CA LEU A 89 0.64 -5.12 23.59
C LEU A 89 0.50 -6.62 23.33
N LEU A 90 1.57 -7.26 22.85
CA LEU A 90 1.52 -8.65 22.39
C LEU A 90 1.74 -9.63 23.56
N ASP A 91 0.87 -10.62 23.66
CA ASP A 91 1.06 -11.75 24.56
C ASP A 91 2.16 -12.73 24.04
N ASP A 92 2.54 -13.69 24.89
CA ASP A 92 3.63 -14.62 24.55
C ASP A 92 3.29 -15.53 23.34
N ASN A 93 2.03 -15.86 23.12
CA ASN A 93 1.60 -16.66 21.97
C ASN A 93 1.70 -15.84 20.68
N GLN A 94 1.29 -14.56 20.73
CA GLN A 94 1.39 -13.64 19.61
C GLN A 94 2.85 -13.36 19.23
N LYS A 95 3.72 -13.11 20.23
CA LYS A 95 5.17 -12.95 20.00
C LYS A 95 5.77 -14.20 19.37
N LYS A 96 5.45 -15.38 19.89
CA LYS A 96 5.91 -16.65 19.32
C LYS A 96 5.41 -16.88 17.89
N ALA A 97 4.17 -16.56 17.59
CA ALA A 97 3.61 -16.68 16.24
C ALA A 97 4.32 -15.73 15.26
N LEU A 98 4.56 -14.49 15.67
CA LEU A 98 5.29 -13.47 14.89
C LEU A 98 6.73 -13.92 14.60
N ILE A 99 7.46 -14.37 15.61
CA ILE A 99 8.83 -14.88 15.45
C ILE A 99 8.85 -16.08 14.51
N GLY A 100 7.92 -17.03 14.66
CA GLY A 100 7.82 -18.20 13.78
C GLY A 100 7.52 -17.87 12.33
N ARG A 101 6.78 -16.77 12.05
CA ARG A 101 6.62 -16.27 10.68
C ARG A 101 7.92 -15.67 10.14
N ALA A 102 8.64 -14.91 10.95
CA ALA A 102 9.93 -14.34 10.56
C ALA A 102 11.00 -15.42 10.30
N GLU A 103 11.05 -16.47 11.14
CA GLU A 103 11.90 -17.64 10.92
C GLU A 103 11.54 -18.35 9.60
N SER A 104 10.24 -18.50 9.31
CA SER A 104 9.79 -19.08 8.04
C SER A 104 10.24 -18.27 6.83
N ILE A 105 10.22 -16.93 6.93
CA ILE A 105 10.76 -16.05 5.88
C ILE A 105 12.29 -16.27 5.73
N GLY A 106 13.00 -16.45 6.83
CA GLY A 106 14.43 -16.81 6.82
C GLY A 106 14.73 -18.12 6.04
N GLU A 107 13.79 -19.04 6.05
CA GLU A 107 13.78 -20.30 5.31
C GLU A 107 13.16 -20.18 3.90
N ASN A 108 12.98 -18.97 3.39
CA ASN A 108 12.36 -18.66 2.09
C ASN A 108 10.90 -19.13 1.96
N ARG A 109 10.14 -19.15 3.05
CA ARG A 109 8.69 -19.44 3.06
C ARG A 109 7.93 -18.17 3.35
N PHE A 110 7.04 -17.77 2.44
CA PHE A 110 6.31 -16.51 2.50
C PHE A 110 4.80 -16.72 2.53
N GLN A 111 4.12 -15.98 3.39
CA GLN A 111 2.67 -15.91 3.37
C GLN A 111 2.24 -15.03 2.20
N GLN A 112 1.32 -15.55 1.38
CA GLN A 112 0.73 -14.81 0.28
C GLN A 112 -0.78 -14.68 0.46
N PHE A 113 -1.34 -13.54 0.04
CA PHE A 113 -2.76 -13.22 0.19
C PHE A 113 -3.29 -13.37 1.63
N GLY A 114 -2.42 -13.22 2.62
CA GLY A 114 -2.76 -13.30 4.03
C GLY A 114 -3.09 -14.69 4.58
N CYS A 115 -3.09 -15.74 3.77
CA CYS A 115 -3.53 -17.06 4.21
C CYS A 115 -2.67 -18.25 3.76
N ASN A 116 -1.99 -18.17 2.63
CA ASN A 116 -1.24 -19.28 2.07
C ASN A 116 0.26 -19.09 2.22
N TRP A 117 0.98 -20.15 2.62
CA TRP A 117 2.43 -20.17 2.64
C TRP A 117 2.97 -20.77 1.35
N VAL A 118 3.96 -20.10 0.75
CA VAL A 118 4.68 -20.58 -0.43
C VAL A 118 6.12 -20.86 -0.02
N GLN A 119 6.64 -22.02 -0.39
CA GLN A 119 8.02 -22.41 -0.16
C GLN A 119 8.82 -22.28 -1.46
N HIS A 120 9.97 -21.63 -1.36
CA HIS A 120 10.95 -21.54 -2.42
C HIS A 120 12.23 -22.22 -1.94
N GLU A 121 12.80 -23.16 -2.71
CA GLU A 121 14.12 -23.75 -2.43
C GLU A 121 15.19 -22.66 -2.52
N ASP A 122 15.23 -21.98 -3.67
CA ASP A 122 15.93 -20.71 -3.88
C ASP A 122 14.92 -19.66 -4.30
N ILE A 123 15.14 -18.39 -3.94
CA ILE A 123 14.20 -17.34 -4.31
C ILE A 123 14.22 -17.11 -5.81
N ASP A 124 13.13 -17.43 -6.48
CA ASP A 124 12.90 -17.07 -7.88
C ASP A 124 11.82 -15.97 -7.97
N TRP A 125 12.25 -14.71 -8.08
CA TRP A 125 11.39 -13.53 -8.19
C TRP A 125 10.45 -13.57 -9.40
N TYR A 126 10.63 -14.51 -10.32
CA TYR A 126 9.90 -14.60 -11.58
C TYR A 126 8.94 -15.79 -11.63
N CYS A 127 8.97 -16.65 -10.63
CA CYS A 127 8.17 -17.86 -10.59
C CYS A 127 6.78 -17.60 -10.02
N ASP A 128 5.74 -18.03 -10.74
CA ASP A 128 4.42 -18.22 -10.17
C ASP A 128 4.47 -19.44 -9.24
N PRO A 129 4.22 -19.28 -7.94
CA PRO A 129 4.38 -20.38 -6.98
C PRO A 129 3.30 -21.45 -7.09
N ASP A 130 2.16 -21.15 -7.69
CA ASP A 130 1.01 -22.06 -7.81
C ASP A 130 1.18 -23.00 -9.00
N GLU A 131 1.53 -22.45 -10.14
CA GLU A 131 1.67 -23.21 -11.40
C GLU A 131 3.13 -23.54 -11.74
N GLY A 132 4.10 -22.97 -11.05
CA GLY A 132 5.53 -23.16 -11.32
C GLY A 132 6.01 -22.50 -12.63
N LEU A 133 5.16 -21.66 -13.23
CA LEU A 133 5.47 -20.97 -14.48
C LEU A 133 6.40 -19.78 -14.23
N LYS A 134 7.38 -19.61 -15.11
CA LYS A 134 8.37 -18.53 -15.00
C LYS A 134 8.07 -17.37 -15.93
N TRP A 135 7.92 -16.21 -15.37
CA TRP A 135 7.81 -14.95 -16.10
C TRP A 135 9.14 -14.59 -16.78
N PRO A 136 9.15 -14.14 -18.02
CA PRO A 136 10.39 -13.86 -18.73
C PRO A 136 11.09 -12.60 -18.22
N LYS A 137 12.43 -12.62 -18.23
CA LYS A 137 13.29 -11.46 -17.94
C LYS A 137 13.31 -10.48 -19.13
N GLU A 138 12.13 -10.06 -19.56
CA GLU A 138 11.94 -9.10 -20.65
C GLU A 138 11.52 -7.72 -20.11
N HIS A 139 11.49 -6.73 -21.01
CA HIS A 139 11.00 -5.40 -20.65
C HIS A 139 9.53 -5.47 -20.21
N SER A 140 9.21 -4.87 -19.03
CA SER A 140 7.90 -4.98 -18.36
C SER A 140 6.70 -4.62 -19.25
N SER A 141 6.86 -3.65 -20.17
CA SER A 141 5.78 -3.29 -21.11
C SER A 141 5.41 -4.38 -22.10
N LYS A 142 6.29 -5.35 -22.36
CA LYS A 142 5.97 -6.52 -23.20
C LYS A 142 5.12 -7.52 -22.42
N LEU A 143 5.41 -7.69 -21.12
CA LEU A 143 4.70 -8.64 -20.26
C LEU A 143 3.22 -8.28 -20.14
N LEU A 144 2.90 -7.01 -20.06
CA LEU A 144 1.52 -6.51 -20.01
C LEU A 144 0.67 -6.90 -21.25
N LEU A 145 1.30 -7.31 -22.34
CA LEU A 145 0.62 -7.80 -23.56
C LEU A 145 0.33 -9.31 -23.51
N LYS A 146 0.94 -10.03 -22.55
CA LYS A 146 0.97 -11.49 -22.49
C LYS A 146 0.58 -12.04 -21.11
N LEU A 147 -0.24 -11.29 -20.35
CA LEU A 147 -0.59 -11.64 -18.96
C LEU A 147 -1.19 -13.05 -18.81
N ALA A 148 -1.89 -13.55 -19.82
CA ALA A 148 -2.52 -14.87 -19.78
C ALA A 148 -1.56 -16.05 -20.06
N ASP A 149 -0.30 -15.78 -20.42
CA ASP A 149 0.62 -16.82 -20.89
C ASP A 149 1.45 -17.44 -19.74
N TYR A 150 1.48 -16.82 -18.53
CA TYR A 150 2.46 -17.11 -17.46
C TYR A 150 1.86 -17.25 -16.08
N GLY A 151 0.58 -17.62 -15.94
CA GLY A 151 -0.10 -17.74 -14.66
C GLY A 151 -0.59 -16.39 -14.08
N ASP A 152 -0.96 -16.37 -12.80
CA ASP A 152 -1.45 -15.13 -12.16
C ASP A 152 -0.29 -14.27 -11.67
N ILE A 153 -0.06 -13.16 -12.34
CA ILE A 153 0.99 -12.20 -11.99
C ILE A 153 0.89 -11.68 -10.54
N LYS A 154 -0.30 -11.71 -9.94
CA LYS A 154 -0.51 -11.24 -8.55
C LYS A 154 0.26 -12.09 -7.55
N LEU A 155 0.38 -13.40 -7.79
CA LEU A 155 1.16 -14.30 -6.95
C LEU A 155 2.66 -13.92 -6.95
N VAL A 156 3.17 -13.53 -8.11
CA VAL A 156 4.57 -13.07 -8.23
C VAL A 156 4.74 -11.69 -7.58
N TRP A 157 3.77 -10.79 -7.76
CA TRP A 157 3.82 -9.45 -7.15
C TRP A 157 3.86 -9.49 -5.62
N GLU A 158 3.13 -10.40 -4.97
CA GLU A 158 3.08 -10.52 -3.51
C GLU A 158 4.48 -10.56 -2.89
N LEU A 159 5.36 -11.40 -3.44
CA LEU A 159 6.76 -11.48 -2.98
C LEU A 159 7.50 -10.14 -3.16
N GLY A 160 7.30 -9.50 -4.31
CA GLY A 160 7.96 -8.24 -4.68
C GLY A 160 7.40 -6.98 -4.00
N ARG A 161 6.32 -7.07 -3.23
CA ARG A 161 5.77 -5.95 -2.44
C ARG A 161 6.61 -5.61 -1.22
N PHE A 162 7.44 -6.53 -0.76
CA PHE A 162 8.23 -6.43 0.47
C PHE A 162 7.39 -6.35 1.76
N THR A 163 6.13 -6.76 1.74
CA THR A 163 5.28 -6.72 2.94
C THR A 163 5.77 -7.64 4.06
N TRP A 164 6.56 -8.66 3.73
CA TRP A 164 7.27 -9.53 4.67
C TRP A 164 8.28 -8.77 5.56
N VAL A 165 8.70 -7.57 5.18
CA VAL A 165 9.51 -6.68 6.02
C VAL A 165 8.82 -6.39 7.35
N LEU A 166 7.50 -6.27 7.36
CA LEU A 166 6.75 -6.00 8.59
C LEU A 166 6.91 -7.12 9.61
N ASP A 167 6.83 -8.39 9.19
CA ASP A 167 7.03 -9.52 10.09
C ASP A 167 8.48 -9.59 10.59
N LEU A 168 9.48 -9.37 9.72
CA LEU A 168 10.89 -9.41 10.10
C LEU A 168 11.25 -8.29 11.10
N VAL A 169 10.84 -7.05 10.82
CA VAL A 169 11.14 -5.91 11.70
C VAL A 169 10.42 -6.06 13.04
N ARG A 170 9.14 -6.46 13.05
CA ARG A 170 8.37 -6.65 14.26
C ARG A 170 8.93 -7.81 15.11
N ALA A 171 9.34 -8.92 14.47
CA ALA A 171 9.99 -10.03 15.15
C ALA A 171 11.32 -9.61 15.79
N TRP A 172 12.17 -8.87 15.08
CA TRP A 172 13.37 -8.27 15.63
C TRP A 172 13.08 -7.39 16.85
N LEU A 173 12.04 -6.55 16.77
CA LEU A 173 11.66 -5.67 17.88
C LEU A 173 11.22 -6.43 19.14
N VAL A 174 10.69 -7.65 19.04
CA VAL A 174 10.22 -8.42 20.19
C VAL A 174 11.18 -9.52 20.64
N SER A 175 12.17 -9.91 19.83
CA SER A 175 13.09 -11.00 20.14
C SER A 175 14.53 -10.54 20.41
N ASP A 176 14.90 -9.34 19.96
CA ASP A 176 16.29 -8.86 19.88
C ASP A 176 17.21 -9.76 19.02
N ASP A 177 16.63 -10.53 18.10
CA ASP A 177 17.38 -11.41 17.19
C ASP A 177 17.69 -10.69 15.88
N ASP A 178 18.93 -10.26 15.74
CA ASP A 178 19.44 -9.51 14.58
C ASP A 178 19.42 -10.30 13.28
N SER A 179 19.30 -11.63 13.33
CA SER A 179 19.18 -12.49 12.15
C SER A 179 17.96 -12.14 11.28
N HIS A 180 16.91 -11.55 11.87
CA HIS A 180 15.75 -11.07 11.14
C HIS A 180 16.09 -9.85 10.26
N ILE A 181 16.92 -8.94 10.75
CA ILE A 181 17.40 -7.78 9.99
C ILE A 181 18.38 -8.20 8.90
N ASP A 182 19.29 -9.15 9.20
CA ASP A 182 20.20 -9.72 8.20
C ASP A 182 19.41 -10.40 7.07
N THR A 183 18.37 -11.16 7.41
CA THR A 183 17.47 -11.78 6.44
C THR A 183 16.80 -10.72 5.57
N MET A 184 16.28 -9.65 6.16
CA MET A 184 15.62 -8.56 5.44
C MET A 184 16.56 -7.93 4.40
N PHE A 185 17.78 -7.58 4.78
CA PHE A 185 18.71 -6.96 3.85
C PHE A 185 19.22 -7.95 2.80
N ARG A 186 19.46 -9.23 3.16
CA ARG A 186 19.79 -10.28 2.18
C ARG A 186 18.73 -10.38 1.07
N LEU A 187 17.44 -10.36 1.44
CA LEU A 187 16.33 -10.43 0.49
C LEU A 187 16.24 -9.17 -0.39
N ILE A 188 16.48 -7.99 0.18
CA ILE A 188 16.50 -6.73 -0.57
C ILE A 188 17.66 -6.72 -1.57
N ASP A 189 18.85 -7.13 -1.16
CA ASP A 189 20.04 -7.18 -2.01
C ASP A 189 19.84 -8.18 -3.17
N ASP A 190 19.29 -9.36 -2.89
CA ASP A 190 18.93 -10.34 -3.92
C ASP A 190 17.88 -9.81 -4.90
N PHE A 191 16.89 -9.07 -4.41
CA PHE A 191 15.92 -8.40 -5.29
C PHE A 191 16.61 -7.37 -6.20
N ILE A 192 17.50 -6.55 -5.68
CA ILE A 192 18.25 -5.54 -6.44
C ILE A 192 19.02 -6.17 -7.59
N ASP A 193 19.72 -7.27 -7.32
CA ASP A 193 20.56 -7.96 -8.29
C ASP A 193 19.73 -8.62 -9.41
N ASN A 194 18.56 -9.12 -9.07
CA ASN A 194 17.71 -9.85 -10.01
C ASN A 194 16.68 -9.00 -10.76
N ASN A 195 16.32 -7.81 -10.27
CA ASN A 195 15.19 -7.03 -10.77
C ASN A 195 15.56 -5.60 -11.21
N PRO A 196 16.37 -5.43 -12.26
CA PRO A 196 16.66 -4.09 -12.77
C PRO A 196 15.40 -3.38 -13.25
N LEU A 197 15.38 -2.05 -13.12
CA LEU A 197 14.23 -1.21 -13.50
C LEU A 197 13.76 -1.54 -14.93
N TYR A 198 12.45 -1.70 -15.10
CA TYR A 198 11.75 -2.08 -16.33
C TYR A 198 12.02 -3.50 -16.85
N VAL A 199 12.60 -4.39 -16.05
CA VAL A 199 12.75 -5.81 -16.41
C VAL A 199 11.90 -6.67 -15.49
N GLY A 200 11.13 -7.59 -16.08
CA GLY A 200 10.34 -8.57 -15.35
C GLY A 200 8.99 -8.06 -14.80
N PRO A 201 8.28 -8.91 -14.07
CA PRO A 201 6.92 -8.66 -13.59
C PRO A 201 6.84 -7.58 -12.51
N HIS A 202 7.88 -7.39 -11.70
CA HIS A 202 7.88 -6.45 -10.57
C HIS A 202 7.89 -4.97 -10.97
N TRP A 203 7.98 -4.68 -12.27
CA TRP A 203 7.92 -3.33 -12.84
C TRP A 203 6.77 -3.18 -13.85
N THR A 204 5.65 -3.87 -13.61
CA THR A 204 4.48 -3.83 -14.49
C THR A 204 3.30 -3.03 -13.94
N SER A 205 3.27 -2.79 -12.62
CA SER A 205 2.18 -2.08 -11.93
C SER A 205 2.74 -0.99 -11.03
N GLU A 206 2.19 0.22 -11.14
CA GLU A 206 2.53 1.36 -10.29
C GLU A 206 2.14 1.13 -8.83
N GLN A 207 1.08 0.39 -8.57
CA GLN A 207 0.66 0.02 -7.22
C GLN A 207 1.71 -0.85 -6.53
N GLU A 208 2.20 -1.89 -7.20
CA GLU A 208 3.19 -2.81 -6.64
C GLU A 208 4.52 -2.13 -6.34
N VAL A 209 4.97 -1.27 -7.25
CA VAL A 209 6.17 -0.45 -7.07
C VAL A 209 6.01 0.53 -5.92
N ALA A 210 4.83 1.13 -5.78
CA ALA A 210 4.54 2.06 -4.68
C ALA A 210 4.51 1.36 -3.32
N ILE A 211 3.89 0.18 -3.21
CA ILE A 211 3.85 -0.62 -1.97
C ILE A 211 5.28 -0.95 -1.53
N ARG A 212 6.11 -1.45 -2.44
CA ARG A 212 7.52 -1.73 -2.17
C ARG A 212 8.28 -0.49 -1.69
N ALA A 213 8.05 0.66 -2.32
CA ALA A 213 8.65 1.93 -1.89
C ALA A 213 8.23 2.33 -0.48
N LEU A 214 6.96 2.14 -0.10
CA LEU A 214 6.49 2.40 1.27
C LEU A 214 7.19 1.49 2.29
N MET A 215 7.43 0.22 1.97
CA MET A 215 8.19 -0.68 2.84
C MET A 215 9.65 -0.27 2.98
N LEU A 216 10.29 0.20 1.89
CA LEU A 216 11.65 0.75 1.96
C LEU A 216 11.71 2.01 2.84
N VAL A 217 10.72 2.88 2.73
CA VAL A 217 10.61 4.07 3.60
C VAL A 217 10.37 3.66 5.06
N TYR A 218 9.54 2.65 5.31
CA TYR A 218 9.32 2.10 6.66
C TYR A 218 10.63 1.61 7.29
N ILE A 219 11.45 0.86 6.57
CA ILE A 219 12.76 0.39 7.03
C ILE A 219 13.65 1.57 7.42
N LEU A 220 13.76 2.58 6.56
CA LEU A 220 14.58 3.76 6.81
C LEU A 220 14.15 4.52 8.08
N GLU A 221 12.84 4.59 8.35
CA GLU A 221 12.32 5.26 9.52
C GLU A 221 12.57 4.46 10.81
N VAL A 222 12.27 3.17 10.81
CA VAL A 222 12.42 2.32 12.00
C VAL A 222 13.89 2.15 12.38
N LEU A 223 14.77 1.99 11.39
CA LEU A 223 16.22 1.80 11.60
C LEU A 223 17.01 3.11 11.64
N ARG A 224 16.37 4.27 11.67
CA ARG A 224 17.01 5.59 11.52
C ARG A 224 18.28 5.82 12.34
N HIS A 225 18.33 5.31 13.54
CA HIS A 225 19.44 5.51 14.49
C HIS A 225 20.10 4.18 14.86
N HIS A 226 19.88 3.16 14.05
CA HIS A 226 20.42 1.85 14.31
C HIS A 226 21.66 1.58 13.45
N GLU A 227 22.64 0.86 13.99
CA GLU A 227 23.92 0.55 13.33
C GLU A 227 23.77 -0.27 12.06
N TYR A 228 22.67 -1.02 11.88
CA TYR A 228 22.34 -1.73 10.64
C TYR A 228 22.11 -0.83 9.43
N LEU A 229 21.83 0.45 9.65
CA LEU A 229 21.69 1.42 8.58
C LEU A 229 22.95 2.30 8.52
N ASP A 230 24.04 1.74 8.01
CA ASP A 230 25.26 2.50 7.71
C ASP A 230 25.08 3.40 6.47
N GLU A 231 26.08 4.25 6.20
CA GLU A 231 26.02 5.20 5.08
C GLU A 231 25.93 4.49 3.71
N GLN A 232 26.60 3.36 3.54
CA GLN A 232 26.56 2.60 2.29
C GLN A 232 25.17 1.99 2.07
N ARG A 233 24.58 1.43 3.11
CA ARG A 233 23.23 0.86 3.07
C ARG A 233 22.18 1.97 2.82
N LEU A 234 22.31 3.10 3.49
CA LEU A 234 21.45 4.27 3.29
C LEU A 234 21.49 4.75 1.83
N LEU A 235 22.67 4.92 1.26
CA LEU A 235 22.85 5.33 -0.13
C LEU A 235 22.27 4.32 -1.12
N THR A 236 22.42 3.02 -0.83
CA THR A 236 21.83 1.94 -1.65
C THR A 236 20.30 2.00 -1.61
N MET A 237 19.70 2.15 -0.43
CA MET A 237 18.27 2.29 -0.26
C MET A 237 17.72 3.54 -0.96
N HIS A 238 18.43 4.66 -0.87
CA HIS A 238 18.04 5.89 -1.57
C HIS A 238 18.16 5.77 -3.10
N ALA A 239 19.19 5.10 -3.60
CA ALA A 239 19.31 4.82 -5.04
C ALA A 239 18.20 3.86 -5.51
N LEU A 240 17.75 2.93 -4.68
CA LEU A 240 16.62 2.07 -4.98
C LEU A 240 15.30 2.87 -5.00
N LEU A 241 15.08 3.76 -4.03
CA LEU A 241 13.93 4.66 -4.00
C LEU A 241 13.92 5.62 -5.20
N GLU A 242 15.08 6.10 -5.67
CA GLU A 242 15.17 6.88 -6.92
C GLU A 242 14.59 6.10 -8.11
N LEU A 243 14.95 4.81 -8.27
CA LEU A 243 14.40 3.98 -9.35
C LEU A 243 12.87 3.83 -9.25
N HIS A 244 12.35 3.68 -8.04
CA HIS A 244 10.90 3.63 -7.80
C HIS A 244 10.23 4.97 -8.14
N GLY A 245 10.81 6.10 -7.75
CA GLY A 245 10.31 7.44 -8.06
C GLY A 245 10.26 7.69 -9.56
N ILE A 246 11.32 7.33 -10.29
CA ILE A 246 11.37 7.41 -11.77
C ILE A 246 10.27 6.55 -12.40
N TYR A 247 10.08 5.32 -11.90
CA TYR A 247 9.03 4.43 -12.41
C TYR A 247 7.64 5.03 -12.18
N LEU A 248 7.34 5.44 -10.95
CA LEU A 248 6.04 5.99 -10.57
C LEU A 248 5.71 7.25 -11.38
N GLU A 249 6.65 8.18 -11.49
CA GLU A 249 6.45 9.40 -12.28
C GLU A 249 6.07 9.08 -13.74
N GLN A 250 6.69 8.07 -14.33
CA GLN A 250 6.48 7.72 -15.75
C GLN A 250 5.25 6.83 -16.00
N ASN A 251 4.69 6.20 -14.96
CA ASN A 251 3.59 5.23 -15.13
C ASN A 251 2.27 5.64 -14.47
N LEU A 252 2.27 6.67 -13.62
CA LEU A 252 1.10 7.11 -12.87
C LEU A 252 -0.02 7.70 -13.78
N GLU A 253 0.33 8.22 -14.96
CA GLU A 253 -0.62 8.85 -15.89
C GLU A 253 -1.80 7.93 -16.25
N TYR A 254 -1.56 6.63 -16.43
CA TYR A 254 -2.63 5.69 -16.77
C TYR A 254 -3.61 5.49 -15.61
N ALA A 255 -3.11 5.37 -14.39
CA ALA A 255 -3.95 5.29 -13.19
C ALA A 255 -4.75 6.58 -12.97
N GLU A 256 -4.14 7.74 -13.21
CA GLU A 256 -4.75 9.07 -13.09
C GLU A 256 -5.91 9.29 -14.08
N ILE A 257 -5.77 8.80 -15.31
CA ILE A 257 -6.73 9.06 -16.38
C ILE A 257 -7.80 7.98 -16.50
N ALA A 258 -7.42 6.71 -16.39
CA ALA A 258 -8.26 5.59 -16.77
C ALA A 258 -8.76 4.73 -15.61
N ILE A 259 -7.98 4.56 -14.55
CA ILE A 259 -8.30 3.63 -13.45
C ILE A 259 -9.00 4.36 -12.29
N ARG A 260 -8.39 5.40 -11.73
CA ARG A 260 -8.92 6.29 -10.68
C ARG A 260 -9.50 5.55 -9.45
N ASN A 261 -8.79 4.52 -8.97
CA ASN A 261 -9.14 3.77 -7.77
C ASN A 261 -7.91 3.63 -6.85
N ASN A 262 -7.81 2.56 -6.04
CA ASN A 262 -6.67 2.28 -5.16
C ASN A 262 -5.31 2.33 -5.87
N HIS A 263 -5.20 1.95 -7.14
CA HIS A 263 -3.97 2.09 -7.94
C HIS A 263 -3.48 3.53 -7.98
N LEU A 264 -4.38 4.49 -8.18
CA LEU A 264 -4.03 5.91 -8.18
C LEU A 264 -3.56 6.38 -6.81
N ILE A 265 -4.24 5.95 -5.74
CA ILE A 265 -3.85 6.28 -4.36
C ILE A 265 -2.45 5.75 -4.07
N TYR A 266 -2.21 4.45 -4.32
CA TYR A 266 -0.90 3.87 -4.03
C TYR A 266 0.21 4.48 -4.86
N GLY A 267 0.03 4.64 -6.16
CA GLY A 267 1.04 5.27 -7.01
C GLY A 267 1.38 6.70 -6.55
N ALA A 268 0.37 7.46 -6.14
CA ALA A 268 0.57 8.81 -5.63
C ALA A 268 1.24 8.82 -4.25
N VAL A 269 0.78 8.00 -3.29
CA VAL A 269 1.37 7.98 -1.94
C VAL A 269 2.79 7.44 -1.95
N GLY A 270 3.10 6.44 -2.81
CA GLY A 270 4.47 5.97 -2.99
C GLY A 270 5.39 7.10 -3.48
N LEU A 271 4.96 7.87 -4.47
CA LEU A 271 5.73 9.02 -4.97
C LEU A 271 5.85 10.14 -3.92
N TYR A 272 4.81 10.38 -3.13
CA TYR A 272 4.78 11.32 -2.02
C TYR A 272 5.79 10.94 -0.92
N ALA A 273 5.79 9.67 -0.52
CA ALA A 273 6.72 9.13 0.47
C ALA A 273 8.19 9.20 -0.02
N ILE A 274 8.45 8.78 -1.27
CA ILE A 274 9.79 8.88 -1.87
C ILE A 274 10.29 10.31 -1.88
N SER A 275 9.46 11.26 -2.33
CA SER A 275 9.85 12.67 -2.39
C SER A 275 10.17 13.26 -1.01
N SER A 276 9.55 12.72 0.04
CA SER A 276 9.78 13.15 1.42
C SER A 276 10.97 12.45 2.08
N ALA A 277 11.32 11.23 1.62
CA ALA A 277 12.44 10.45 2.13
C ALA A 277 13.80 10.87 1.55
N LEU A 278 13.82 11.48 0.36
CA LEU A 278 15.05 11.84 -0.37
C LEU A 278 15.37 13.34 -0.27
N PRO A 279 16.06 13.83 0.77
CA PRO A 279 16.12 15.26 1.10
C PRO A 279 16.91 16.13 0.10
N CYS A 280 17.69 15.54 -0.80
CA CYS A 280 18.52 16.29 -1.75
C CYS A 280 18.28 15.93 -3.21
N HIS A 281 17.36 15.03 -3.52
CA HIS A 281 17.16 14.61 -4.90
C HIS A 281 16.46 15.71 -5.72
N LYS A 282 17.01 16.02 -6.89
CA LYS A 282 16.56 17.15 -7.75
C LYS A 282 15.10 17.10 -8.21
N ASP A 283 14.51 15.91 -8.25
CA ASP A 283 13.14 15.72 -8.75
C ASP A 283 12.09 15.71 -7.63
N CYS A 284 12.50 15.78 -6.35
CA CYS A 284 11.61 15.65 -5.20
C CYS A 284 10.50 16.70 -5.18
N ASP A 285 10.80 17.96 -5.46
CA ASP A 285 9.77 19.02 -5.48
C ASP A 285 8.68 18.75 -6.53
N ARG A 286 9.08 18.24 -7.70
CA ARG A 286 8.15 17.91 -8.78
C ARG A 286 7.31 16.70 -8.41
N TRP A 287 7.91 15.64 -7.84
CA TRP A 287 7.22 14.45 -7.39
C TRP A 287 6.25 14.77 -6.27
N HIS A 288 6.70 15.56 -5.29
CA HIS A 288 5.89 16.01 -4.16
C HIS A 288 4.64 16.78 -4.64
N LYS A 289 4.84 17.79 -5.47
CA LYS A 289 3.74 18.62 -5.99
C LYS A 289 2.71 17.80 -6.75
N ARG A 290 3.16 16.90 -7.63
CA ARG A 290 2.26 16.05 -8.43
C ARG A 290 1.47 15.08 -7.56
N SER A 291 2.16 14.33 -6.70
CA SER A 291 1.53 13.34 -5.83
C SER A 291 0.53 13.96 -4.85
N ARG A 292 0.87 15.11 -4.27
CA ARG A 292 -0.02 15.87 -3.40
C ARG A 292 -1.35 16.24 -4.08
N ILE A 293 -1.29 16.75 -5.31
CA ILE A 293 -2.49 17.11 -6.09
C ILE A 293 -3.36 15.87 -6.31
N ILE A 294 -2.76 14.76 -6.73
CA ILE A 294 -3.47 13.52 -7.00
C ILE A 294 -4.13 12.96 -5.72
N LEU A 295 -3.41 12.97 -4.59
CA LEU A 295 -3.94 12.50 -3.31
C LEU A 295 -5.14 13.33 -2.84
N LYS A 296 -5.07 14.65 -3.02
CA LYS A 296 -6.19 15.55 -2.70
C LYS A 296 -7.42 15.23 -3.56
N GLU A 297 -7.24 15.15 -4.88
CA GLU A 297 -8.33 14.78 -5.81
C GLU A 297 -8.89 13.39 -5.49
N ALA A 298 -8.04 12.40 -5.20
CA ALA A 298 -8.48 11.07 -4.83
C ALA A 298 -9.30 11.06 -3.54
N ALA A 299 -8.91 11.82 -2.51
CA ALA A 299 -9.67 11.98 -1.28
C ALA A 299 -11.06 12.61 -1.51
N GLU A 300 -11.18 13.52 -2.47
CA GLU A 300 -12.44 14.18 -2.83
C GLU A 300 -13.37 13.29 -3.67
N GLU A 301 -12.79 12.46 -4.59
CA GLU A 301 -13.57 11.78 -5.62
C GLU A 301 -13.82 10.29 -5.34
N GLN A 302 -12.97 9.62 -4.53
CA GLN A 302 -13.05 8.17 -4.39
C GLN A 302 -13.90 7.68 -3.22
N TRP A 303 -14.46 8.56 -2.41
CA TRP A 303 -15.44 8.22 -1.36
C TRP A 303 -16.80 8.81 -1.66
N PHE A 304 -17.81 7.97 -1.58
CA PHE A 304 -19.21 8.41 -1.71
C PHE A 304 -19.68 9.20 -0.48
N PRO A 305 -20.74 10.03 -0.63
CA PRO A 305 -21.31 10.74 0.50
C PRO A 305 -21.80 9.86 1.65
N ASP A 306 -22.13 8.60 1.38
CA ASP A 306 -22.53 7.60 2.37
C ASP A 306 -21.37 6.81 2.97
N GLY A 307 -20.11 7.18 2.67
CA GLY A 307 -18.90 6.58 3.22
C GLY A 307 -18.38 5.35 2.48
N GLY A 308 -19.12 4.86 1.49
CA GLY A 308 -18.65 3.78 0.62
C GLY A 308 -17.50 4.21 -0.30
N TYR A 309 -16.71 3.25 -0.76
CA TYR A 309 -15.58 3.46 -1.67
C TYR A 309 -16.01 3.20 -3.11
N VAL A 310 -15.43 3.93 -4.07
CA VAL A 310 -15.79 3.80 -5.50
C VAL A 310 -15.64 2.39 -6.07
N GLN A 311 -14.72 1.60 -5.53
CA GLN A 311 -14.59 0.18 -5.86
C GLN A 311 -15.35 -0.64 -4.81
N PRO A 312 -16.44 -1.32 -5.17
CA PRO A 312 -17.35 -1.97 -4.24
C PRO A 312 -16.76 -3.29 -3.72
N SER A 313 -15.83 -3.18 -2.80
CA SER A 313 -15.18 -4.29 -2.08
C SER A 313 -14.66 -3.77 -0.74
N HIS A 314 -14.94 -4.47 0.36
CA HIS A 314 -14.42 -4.11 1.67
C HIS A 314 -12.88 -4.18 1.71
N ASN A 315 -12.28 -5.16 1.03
CA ASN A 315 -10.83 -5.29 0.96
C ASN A 315 -10.17 -4.11 0.25
N TYR A 316 -10.72 -3.68 -0.90
CA TYR A 316 -10.19 -2.51 -1.61
C TYR A 316 -10.50 -1.20 -0.88
N HIS A 317 -11.60 -1.11 -0.15
CA HIS A 317 -11.90 0.04 0.70
C HIS A 317 -10.87 0.14 1.85
N ARG A 318 -10.57 -0.99 2.53
CA ARG A 318 -9.50 -1.06 3.54
C ARG A 318 -8.15 -0.67 2.95
N SER A 319 -7.79 -1.25 1.82
CA SER A 319 -6.55 -0.94 1.11
C SER A 319 -6.44 0.56 0.77
N ALA A 320 -7.51 1.17 0.26
CA ALA A 320 -7.54 2.61 -0.02
C ALA A 320 -7.31 3.46 1.23
N TRP A 321 -7.92 3.07 2.36
CA TRP A 321 -7.67 3.74 3.64
C TRP A 321 -6.21 3.58 4.10
N HIS A 322 -5.60 2.40 3.99
CA HIS A 322 -4.18 2.25 4.33
C HIS A 322 -3.30 3.20 3.50
N GLY A 323 -3.55 3.32 2.20
CA GLY A 323 -2.85 4.33 1.37
C GLY A 323 -3.08 5.76 1.84
N MET A 324 -4.31 6.13 2.23
CA MET A 324 -4.61 7.47 2.75
C MET A 324 -4.05 7.71 4.17
N LEU A 325 -3.97 6.68 5.01
CA LEU A 325 -3.32 6.78 6.32
C LEU A 325 -1.82 7.08 6.18
N TRP A 326 -1.15 6.45 5.22
CA TRP A 326 0.23 6.79 4.85
C TRP A 326 0.35 8.25 4.40
N ALA A 327 -0.52 8.69 3.49
CA ALA A 327 -0.52 10.06 3.00
C ALA A 327 -0.77 11.08 4.12
N ARG A 328 -1.73 10.78 5.01
CA ARG A 328 -2.08 11.61 6.15
C ARG A 328 -0.92 11.74 7.15
N MET A 329 -0.28 10.63 7.49
CA MET A 329 0.86 10.60 8.40
C MET A 329 2.00 11.51 7.90
N ILE A 330 2.38 11.34 6.63
CA ILE A 330 3.41 12.19 6.00
C ILE A 330 2.96 13.65 5.94
N ALA A 331 1.70 13.93 5.58
CA ALA A 331 1.16 15.29 5.46
C ALA A 331 1.16 16.03 6.81
N LEU A 332 0.90 15.33 7.92
CA LEU A 332 0.98 15.91 9.27
C LEU A 332 2.40 16.40 9.58
N GLU A 333 3.41 15.59 9.32
CA GLU A 333 4.82 15.94 9.51
C GLU A 333 5.27 17.11 8.62
N LEU A 334 4.73 17.17 7.40
CA LEU A 334 4.95 18.28 6.47
C LEU A 334 4.10 19.52 6.77
N ARG A 335 3.23 19.46 7.76
CA ARG A 335 2.24 20.51 8.10
C ARG A 335 1.32 20.90 6.94
N ASP A 336 1.01 19.92 6.08
CA ASP A 336 0.05 20.09 4.98
C ASP A 336 -1.39 19.88 5.46
N ASN A 337 -1.88 20.86 6.22
CA ASN A 337 -3.21 20.82 6.83
C ASN A 337 -4.34 20.72 5.80
N ASP A 338 -4.14 21.21 4.57
CA ASP A 338 -5.14 21.13 3.49
C ASP A 338 -5.34 19.69 3.02
N LEU A 339 -4.25 18.93 2.82
CA LEU A 339 -4.33 17.52 2.48
C LEU A 339 -4.91 16.69 3.64
N VAL A 340 -4.45 16.92 4.87
CA VAL A 340 -4.99 16.27 6.08
C VAL A 340 -6.50 16.48 6.18
N THR A 341 -6.97 17.72 6.08
CA THR A 341 -8.40 18.06 6.14
C THR A 341 -9.19 17.37 5.01
N GLY A 342 -8.62 17.31 3.80
CA GLY A 342 -9.23 16.62 2.66
C GLY A 342 -9.43 15.12 2.92
N ILE A 343 -8.44 14.45 3.50
CA ILE A 343 -8.52 13.03 3.86
C ILE A 343 -9.51 12.83 5.02
N ASP A 344 -9.39 13.63 6.09
CA ASP A 344 -10.15 13.48 7.33
C ASP A 344 -11.67 13.69 7.12
N ARG A 345 -12.06 14.42 6.09
CA ARG A 345 -13.47 14.60 5.69
C ARG A 345 -14.22 13.28 5.48
N ASN A 346 -13.50 12.21 5.11
CA ASN A 346 -14.09 10.91 4.80
C ASN A 346 -14.14 9.96 6.01
N LEU A 347 -13.42 10.26 7.10
CA LEU A 347 -13.24 9.36 8.25
C LEU A 347 -14.56 8.90 8.87
N GLU A 348 -15.38 9.86 9.30
CA GLU A 348 -16.60 9.55 10.04
C GLU A 348 -17.59 8.74 9.20
N ARG A 349 -17.72 9.08 7.93
CA ARG A 349 -18.64 8.36 7.00
C ARG A 349 -18.15 6.94 6.74
N SER A 350 -16.86 6.75 6.50
CA SER A 350 -16.28 5.42 6.31
C SER A 350 -16.32 4.58 7.59
N LEU A 351 -16.11 5.21 8.75
CA LEU A 351 -16.26 4.56 10.05
C LEU A 351 -17.67 4.00 10.22
N GLN A 352 -18.70 4.80 9.97
CA GLN A 352 -20.10 4.36 10.01
C GLN A 352 -20.37 3.26 8.98
N PHE A 353 -19.84 3.39 7.77
CA PHE A 353 -19.97 2.38 6.72
C PHE A 353 -19.44 1.00 7.17
N PHE A 354 -18.23 0.95 7.73
CA PHE A 354 -17.66 -0.31 8.22
C PHE A 354 -18.44 -0.87 9.40
N VAL A 355 -18.67 -0.06 10.43
CA VAL A 355 -19.28 -0.50 11.68
C VAL A 355 -20.70 -1.03 11.48
N SER A 356 -21.49 -0.40 10.60
CA SER A 356 -22.86 -0.83 10.32
C SER A 356 -22.94 -2.25 9.74
N GLN A 357 -21.88 -2.75 9.14
CA GLN A 357 -21.81 -4.06 8.49
C GLN A 357 -20.95 -5.07 9.26
N MET A 358 -20.34 -4.67 10.35
CA MET A 358 -19.38 -5.48 11.07
C MET A 358 -20.08 -6.35 12.13
N ASP A 359 -19.65 -7.61 12.24
CA ASP A 359 -19.89 -8.40 13.43
C ASP A 359 -18.96 -7.92 14.56
N PRO A 360 -19.50 -7.34 15.63
CA PRO A 360 -18.66 -6.73 16.67
C PRO A 360 -17.82 -7.75 17.46
N ALA A 361 -18.20 -9.02 17.47
CA ALA A 361 -17.48 -10.06 18.19
C ALA A 361 -16.21 -10.50 17.44
N SER A 362 -16.31 -10.74 16.14
CA SER A 362 -15.21 -11.24 15.30
C SER A 362 -14.48 -10.12 14.53
N GLY A 363 -15.06 -8.95 14.40
CA GLY A 363 -14.55 -7.87 13.54
C GLY A 363 -14.74 -8.11 12.04
N ARG A 364 -15.44 -9.18 11.65
CA ARG A 364 -15.64 -9.54 10.25
C ARG A 364 -16.68 -8.68 9.57
N LEU A 365 -16.45 -8.45 8.29
CA LEU A 365 -17.42 -7.86 7.36
C LEU A 365 -17.87 -8.92 6.35
N PRO A 366 -19.05 -8.75 5.72
CA PRO A 366 -19.46 -9.56 4.59
C PRO A 366 -18.37 -9.58 3.51
N ASN A 367 -18.07 -10.76 2.99
CA ASN A 367 -17.04 -10.93 1.97
C ASN A 367 -17.68 -10.87 0.58
N TRP A 368 -17.61 -9.73 -0.06
CA TRP A 368 -18.05 -9.54 -1.42
C TRP A 368 -16.97 -8.95 -2.30
N GLY A 369 -17.03 -9.29 -3.58
CA GLY A 369 -16.00 -8.98 -4.53
C GLY A 369 -14.73 -9.82 -4.35
N PRO A 370 -13.78 -9.75 -5.28
CA PRO A 370 -12.52 -10.47 -5.19
C PRO A 370 -11.66 -9.96 -4.03
N ASN A 371 -10.91 -10.88 -3.46
CA ASN A 371 -9.99 -10.60 -2.37
C ASN A 371 -8.64 -10.04 -2.87
N ASP A 372 -8.11 -10.50 -3.97
CA ASP A 372 -6.93 -10.02 -4.72
C ASP A 372 -5.72 -9.55 -3.88
N GLY A 373 -5.53 -10.08 -2.67
CA GLY A 373 -4.42 -9.64 -1.81
C GLY A 373 -4.50 -8.17 -1.38
N ALA A 374 -5.70 -7.61 -1.22
CA ALA A 374 -5.89 -6.19 -0.93
C ALA A 374 -5.51 -5.76 0.49
N LEU A 375 -5.09 -6.66 1.36
CA LEU A 375 -4.41 -6.32 2.62
C LEU A 375 -2.94 -6.02 2.31
N ILE A 376 -2.59 -4.75 2.37
CA ILE A 376 -1.22 -4.30 2.10
C ILE A 376 -0.43 -4.29 3.41
N GLY A 377 0.13 -5.43 3.71
CA GLY A 377 0.92 -5.64 4.90
C GLY A 377 0.10 -5.97 6.17
N SER A 378 0.66 -6.82 7.01
CA SER A 378 0.09 -7.19 8.29
C SER A 378 0.65 -6.28 9.38
N TRP A 379 -0.09 -5.22 9.71
CA TRP A 379 0.28 -4.23 10.73
C TRP A 379 -0.08 -4.70 12.15
N THR A 380 -0.64 -5.87 12.31
CA THR A 380 -1.12 -6.40 13.59
C THR A 380 -1.09 -7.92 13.60
N GLU A 381 -1.27 -8.53 14.78
CA GLU A 381 -1.53 -9.97 14.94
C GLU A 381 -3.01 -10.35 14.75
N CYS A 382 -3.84 -9.44 14.26
CA CYS A 382 -5.23 -9.74 13.95
C CYS A 382 -5.36 -10.60 12.69
N ASN A 383 -6.41 -11.42 12.65
CA ASN A 383 -6.71 -12.20 11.46
C ASN A 383 -6.97 -11.28 10.25
N TYR A 384 -6.62 -11.74 9.06
CA TYR A 384 -6.85 -11.04 7.79
C TYR A 384 -8.29 -10.53 7.61
N THR A 385 -9.27 -11.27 8.08
CA THR A 385 -10.70 -10.93 7.98
C THR A 385 -11.19 -9.98 9.08
N ASP A 386 -10.33 -9.61 10.03
CA ASP A 386 -10.67 -8.69 11.12
C ASP A 386 -10.45 -7.24 10.69
N TYR A 387 -11.51 -6.44 10.69
CA TYR A 387 -11.47 -5.01 10.33
C TYR A 387 -11.39 -4.08 11.55
N ARG A 388 -11.37 -4.63 12.78
CA ARG A 388 -11.21 -3.80 14.00
C ARG A 388 -9.95 -2.94 14.00
N PRO A 389 -8.79 -3.37 13.47
CA PRO A 389 -7.61 -2.50 13.38
C PRO A 389 -7.91 -1.18 12.65
N LEU A 390 -8.46 -1.26 11.43
CA LEU A 390 -8.82 -0.06 10.68
C LEU A 390 -9.90 0.78 11.39
N VAL A 391 -10.96 0.15 11.88
CA VAL A 391 -12.05 0.85 12.60
C VAL A 391 -11.53 1.57 13.84
N GLN A 392 -10.63 0.96 14.61
CA GLN A 392 -9.97 1.58 15.76
C GLN A 392 -9.17 2.81 15.34
N THR A 393 -8.34 2.67 14.32
CA THR A 393 -7.51 3.76 13.77
C THR A 393 -8.38 4.93 13.29
N LEU A 394 -9.43 4.65 12.50
CA LEU A 394 -10.35 5.69 12.01
C LEU A 394 -11.11 6.37 13.15
N SER A 395 -11.53 5.63 14.20
CA SER A 395 -12.21 6.21 15.38
C SER A 395 -11.30 7.12 16.16
N LEU A 396 -10.06 6.72 16.39
CA LEU A 396 -9.06 7.52 17.07
C LEU A 396 -8.78 8.83 16.34
N ILE A 397 -8.62 8.79 15.03
CA ILE A 397 -8.39 10.00 14.25
C ILE A 397 -9.65 10.89 14.21
N GLY A 398 -10.81 10.32 13.89
CA GLY A 398 -12.03 11.09 13.63
C GLY A 398 -12.74 11.57 14.89
N ARG A 399 -12.66 10.82 15.98
CA ARG A 399 -13.44 11.05 17.21
C ARG A 399 -12.58 11.26 18.47
N GLY A 400 -11.27 10.96 18.40
CA GLY A 400 -10.37 11.01 19.56
C GLY A 400 -10.70 9.97 20.64
N VAL A 401 -11.39 8.88 20.29
CA VAL A 401 -11.79 7.82 21.23
C VAL A 401 -11.62 6.44 20.59
N LYS A 402 -11.36 5.43 21.44
CA LYS A 402 -11.31 4.03 21.02
C LYS A 402 -12.70 3.50 20.71
N ALA A 403 -12.84 2.79 19.58
CA ALA A 403 -14.06 2.06 19.24
C ALA A 403 -14.20 0.76 20.03
N PHE A 404 -13.08 0.15 20.40
CA PHE A 404 -12.98 -1.11 21.15
C PHE A 404 -12.06 -0.94 22.35
N SER A 405 -12.23 -1.80 23.36
CA SER A 405 -11.26 -1.94 24.45
C SER A 405 -9.87 -2.28 23.88
N SER A 406 -8.81 -2.04 24.65
CA SER A 406 -7.46 -2.34 24.19
C SER A 406 -7.30 -3.81 23.77
N GLY A 407 -6.61 -4.01 22.66
CA GLY A 407 -6.40 -5.31 22.05
C GLY A 407 -5.41 -5.27 20.90
N PRO A 408 -5.14 -6.39 20.21
CA PRO A 408 -4.15 -6.46 19.15
C PRO A 408 -4.43 -5.52 17.97
N TRP A 409 -5.66 -5.07 17.79
CA TRP A 409 -6.04 -4.05 16.80
C TRP A 409 -5.48 -2.65 17.10
N ASP A 410 -5.01 -2.36 18.32
CA ASP A 410 -4.35 -1.10 18.68
C ASP A 410 -3.00 -0.93 17.98
N GLU A 411 -2.40 -2.02 17.50
CA GLU A 411 -1.09 -1.98 16.84
C GLU A 411 -1.11 -1.19 15.53
N GLU A 412 -2.14 -1.34 14.69
CA GLU A 412 -2.26 -0.55 13.46
C GLU A 412 -2.33 0.95 13.77
N ALA A 413 -3.12 1.33 14.77
CA ALA A 413 -3.21 2.73 15.20
C ALA A 413 -1.86 3.25 15.73
N PHE A 414 -1.11 2.44 16.47
CA PHE A 414 0.24 2.81 16.89
C PHE A 414 1.15 3.17 15.71
N TRP A 415 1.15 2.36 14.65
CA TRP A 415 2.00 2.60 13.49
C TRP A 415 1.62 3.87 12.71
N PHE A 416 0.33 4.20 12.61
CA PHE A 416 -0.13 5.33 11.79
C PHE A 416 -0.34 6.65 12.54
N ILE A 417 -0.58 6.61 13.86
CA ILE A 417 -0.91 7.82 14.64
C ILE A 417 -0.17 7.94 15.98
N GLY A 418 0.69 6.95 16.28
CA GLY A 418 1.53 6.95 17.46
C GLY A 418 0.83 6.54 18.75
N ARG A 419 1.65 6.32 19.80
CA ARG A 419 1.20 5.78 21.09
C ARG A 419 0.24 6.70 21.84
N SER A 420 0.50 8.02 21.83
CA SER A 420 -0.31 9.00 22.57
C SER A 420 -1.79 9.00 22.18
N ALA A 421 -2.10 8.66 20.93
CA ALA A 421 -3.48 8.55 20.46
C ALA A 421 -4.26 7.38 21.12
N LEU A 422 -3.55 6.40 21.67
CA LEU A 422 -4.14 5.25 22.34
C LEU A 422 -4.45 5.50 23.82
N GLU A 423 -4.00 6.64 24.37
CA GLU A 423 -4.24 7.04 25.76
C GLU A 423 -5.55 7.83 25.87
N CYS A 424 -6.67 7.20 25.51
CA CYS A 424 -7.98 7.85 25.50
C CYS A 424 -9.10 6.89 25.93
N ASP A 425 -10.29 7.45 26.17
CA ASP A 425 -11.48 6.71 26.57
C ASP A 425 -11.97 5.75 25.48
N VAL A 426 -12.59 4.67 25.93
CA VAL A 426 -13.33 3.75 25.07
C VAL A 426 -14.77 4.23 24.94
N LYS A 427 -15.21 4.54 23.73
CA LYS A 427 -16.61 4.81 23.42
C LYS A 427 -17.06 3.89 22.29
N PRO A 428 -17.67 2.76 22.62
CA PRO A 428 -18.15 1.81 21.63
C PRO A 428 -19.04 2.52 20.61
N ILE A 429 -18.87 2.17 19.34
CA ILE A 429 -19.68 2.74 18.28
C ILE A 429 -21.04 2.06 18.32
N CYS A 430 -22.09 2.86 18.47
CA CYS A 430 -23.45 2.36 18.38
C CYS A 430 -23.75 1.93 16.96
N VAL A 431 -24.22 0.72 16.78
CA VAL A 431 -24.63 0.19 15.49
C VAL A 431 -26.13 0.35 15.38
N ASP A 432 -26.59 1.19 14.43
CA ASP A 432 -28.01 1.35 14.17
C ASP A 432 -28.66 0.03 13.75
N SER A 433 -29.93 -0.14 14.05
CA SER A 433 -30.65 -1.37 13.73
C SER A 433 -30.66 -1.68 12.24
N ASN A 434 -30.78 -0.66 11.38
CA ASN A 434 -30.69 -0.77 9.92
C ASN A 434 -29.86 0.38 9.36
N ALA A 435 -29.14 0.12 8.26
CA ALA A 435 -28.36 1.12 7.57
C ALA A 435 -28.56 1.03 6.05
N HIS A 436 -28.55 2.20 5.39
CA HIS A 436 -28.72 2.30 3.95
C HIS A 436 -27.58 3.14 3.36
N PHE A 437 -26.82 2.53 2.47
CA PHE A 437 -25.72 3.17 1.74
C PHE A 437 -26.11 3.26 0.26
N ILE A 438 -26.91 4.27 -0.06
CA ILE A 438 -27.59 4.38 -1.36
C ILE A 438 -26.61 4.49 -2.52
N HIS A 439 -25.52 5.24 -2.35
CA HIS A 439 -24.51 5.43 -3.39
C HIS A 439 -23.73 4.15 -3.66
N GLN A 440 -23.50 3.35 -2.62
CA GLN A 440 -22.86 2.03 -2.74
C GLN A 440 -23.88 0.95 -3.16
N GLY A 441 -25.17 1.21 -3.03
CA GLY A 441 -26.23 0.25 -3.26
C GLY A 441 -26.27 -0.87 -2.22
N LEU A 442 -26.04 -0.53 -0.96
CA LEU A 442 -25.86 -1.48 0.13
C LEU A 442 -26.91 -1.21 1.23
N TYR A 443 -27.52 -2.29 1.69
CA TYR A 443 -28.61 -2.27 2.69
C TYR A 443 -28.30 -3.27 3.79
N VAL A 444 -28.30 -2.81 5.02
CA VAL A 444 -28.06 -3.63 6.21
C VAL A 444 -29.37 -3.76 6.99
N PHE A 445 -29.80 -4.97 7.25
CA PHE A 445 -30.98 -5.29 8.06
C PHE A 445 -30.49 -5.99 9.33
N ARG A 446 -30.51 -5.29 10.46
CA ARG A 446 -29.96 -5.77 11.73
C ARG A 446 -31.05 -6.08 12.74
N HIS A 447 -31.08 -7.31 13.20
CA HIS A 447 -32.00 -7.78 14.25
C HIS A 447 -31.36 -7.78 15.65
N SER A 448 -30.05 -8.03 15.70
CA SER A 448 -29.22 -7.94 16.89
C SER A 448 -27.76 -7.66 16.50
N PRO A 449 -26.85 -7.37 17.44
CA PRO A 449 -25.44 -7.10 17.11
C PRO A 449 -24.79 -8.15 16.21
N SER A 450 -25.06 -9.43 16.42
CA SER A 450 -24.48 -10.52 15.63
C SER A 450 -25.46 -11.24 14.70
N ASN A 451 -26.72 -10.73 14.60
CA ASN A 451 -27.73 -11.29 13.70
C ASN A 451 -28.21 -10.20 12.75
N TYR A 452 -27.67 -10.20 11.55
CA TYR A 452 -27.98 -9.22 10.53
C TYR A 452 -27.80 -9.82 9.14
N SER A 453 -28.42 -9.21 8.16
CA SER A 453 -28.24 -9.50 6.73
C SER A 453 -27.80 -8.26 5.99
N VAL A 454 -26.90 -8.45 5.04
CA VAL A 454 -26.46 -7.38 4.14
C VAL A 454 -26.86 -7.72 2.73
N MET A 455 -27.58 -6.83 2.09
CA MET A 455 -27.99 -6.98 0.70
C MET A 455 -27.34 -5.90 -0.16
N ARG A 456 -26.77 -6.28 -1.28
CA ARG A 456 -26.29 -5.37 -2.28
C ARG A 456 -27.22 -5.29 -3.48
N SER A 457 -27.71 -4.09 -3.75
CA SER A 457 -28.52 -3.77 -4.93
C SER A 457 -28.18 -2.36 -5.39
N GLY A 458 -27.32 -2.24 -6.36
CA GLY A 458 -26.84 -0.93 -6.85
C GLY A 458 -26.34 -1.00 -8.28
N ASN A 459 -26.01 0.15 -8.85
CA ASN A 459 -25.44 0.22 -10.19
C ASN A 459 -24.00 -0.33 -10.20
N ILE A 460 -23.67 -1.07 -11.26
CA ILE A 460 -22.29 -1.45 -11.54
C ILE A 460 -21.55 -0.21 -12.04
N LEU A 461 -20.57 0.23 -11.26
CA LEU A 461 -19.70 1.34 -11.63
C LEU A 461 -18.53 0.80 -12.45
N SER A 462 -18.72 0.58 -13.74
CA SER A 462 -17.75 -0.05 -14.64
C SER A 462 -16.40 0.70 -14.77
N ARG A 463 -16.32 1.94 -14.25
CA ARG A 463 -15.12 2.78 -14.32
C ARG A 463 -14.04 2.39 -13.31
N TYR A 464 -14.41 1.90 -12.14
CA TYR A 464 -13.53 1.80 -10.98
C TYR A 464 -13.06 0.37 -10.66
N GLY A 465 -13.41 -0.58 -11.48
CA GLY A 465 -13.16 -2.01 -11.27
C GLY A 465 -14.48 -2.80 -11.38
N GLN A 466 -14.40 -3.98 -11.95
CA GLN A 466 -15.58 -4.80 -12.24
C GLN A 466 -15.94 -5.69 -11.03
N GLN A 467 -16.33 -5.07 -9.94
CA GLN A 467 -16.88 -5.76 -8.78
C GLN A 467 -18.41 -5.84 -8.98
N ALA A 468 -18.88 -6.90 -9.63
CA ALA A 468 -20.21 -6.97 -10.20
C ALA A 468 -21.23 -7.73 -9.34
N ASP A 469 -20.98 -7.86 -8.03
CA ASP A 469 -21.94 -8.52 -7.13
C ASP A 469 -23.23 -7.69 -7.03
N GLN A 470 -24.26 -8.15 -7.71
CA GLN A 470 -25.61 -7.60 -7.62
C GLN A 470 -26.55 -8.62 -7.01
N LEU A 471 -27.49 -8.15 -6.20
CA LEU A 471 -28.43 -8.99 -5.44
C LEU A 471 -27.73 -10.04 -4.56
N HIS A 472 -26.49 -9.74 -4.17
CA HIS A 472 -25.77 -10.54 -3.18
C HIS A 472 -26.41 -10.33 -1.81
N VAL A 473 -26.62 -11.43 -1.08
CA VAL A 473 -27.13 -11.43 0.29
C VAL A 473 -26.17 -12.25 1.13
N ASP A 474 -25.71 -11.69 2.24
CA ASP A 474 -24.81 -12.30 3.20
C ASP A 474 -25.41 -12.22 4.62
#